data_c51e7531727354d07c61b8a24ac170ca
#
_entry.id   c51e7531727354d07c61b8a24ac170ca
#
_cell.length_a   1.000
_cell.length_b   1.000
_cell.length_c   1.000
_cell.angle_alpha   90.00
_cell.angle_beta   90.00
_cell.angle_gamma   90.00
#
_symmetry.space_group_name_H-M   'P 1'
#
loop_
_entity.id
_entity.type
_entity.pdbx_description
1 polymer ?
#
loop_
_entity_poly.entity_id
_entity_poly.type
_entity_poly.pdbx_seq_one_letter_code
_entity_poly.pdbx_strand_id
1 'polypeptide(L)'
;MTGTLERTRLPGGHSQKLTAALLSVAINAGLISIEATIAVITGSLAVFSDAGHSSFDLLASIAAVWGVRMASQPPDRSHPYGHHKFENLSSLFQVVMIALIAVFICGQVGFNLANGYSLEVSNWAIAVIAGTLIVDFVAARYIGSVADTYGSSALEADAFHFTTDLWTKLAALGGLIGARLGAEWIDPGAALVVAGIMVYTASRLGLRSTRVLLDAAPQVGVEERVSAILGQEAGADGYHSLRMRQAGPWVFLDVALHMADETTLIQAHDQAHRVAERLRTEIPEVREAIVHVEPKGHAAEHLEDHYKDA
;
A
#
# COMPACT_ATOMS: atom_id res chain seq x y z
N MET A 1 -6.69 9.98 -23.72
CA MET A 1 -7.27 11.02 -22.85
C MET A 1 -8.27 10.31 -21.92
N THR A 2 -7.83 9.74 -20.84
CA THR A 2 -8.68 9.22 -19.76
C THR A 2 -8.19 9.92 -18.51
N GLY A 3 -8.88 11.03 -18.16
CA GLY A 3 -8.64 11.72 -16.90
C GLY A 3 -9.02 10.80 -15.76
N THR A 4 -8.03 10.21 -15.13
CA THR A 4 -8.15 9.64 -13.78
C THR A 4 -8.51 10.81 -12.88
N LEU A 5 -9.79 10.90 -12.49
CA LEU A 5 -10.22 11.77 -11.40
C LEU A 5 -9.38 11.40 -10.19
N GLU A 6 -8.44 12.24 -9.81
CA GLU A 6 -7.70 12.16 -8.57
C GLU A 6 -8.74 12.18 -7.44
N ARG A 7 -9.06 10.99 -6.91
CA ARG A 7 -9.94 10.88 -5.76
C ARG A 7 -9.20 11.47 -4.59
N THR A 8 -9.68 12.59 -4.07
CA THR A 8 -9.21 13.19 -2.83
C THR A 8 -9.23 12.13 -1.73
N ARG A 9 -8.07 11.71 -1.27
CA ARG A 9 -7.94 10.73 -0.19
C ARG A 9 -8.45 11.38 1.08
N LEU A 10 -9.38 10.72 1.75
CA LEU A 10 -9.93 11.18 3.03
C LEU A 10 -9.02 10.65 4.15
N PRO A 11 -8.27 11.51 4.84
CA PRO A 11 -7.51 11.09 6.01
C PRO A 11 -8.47 10.74 7.15
N GLY A 12 -8.23 9.64 7.84
CA GLY A 12 -9.13 9.15 8.90
C GLY A 12 -9.70 7.77 8.58
N GLY A 13 -10.97 7.54 8.88
CA GLY A 13 -11.66 6.28 8.55
C GLY A 13 -11.11 5.05 9.27
N HIS A 14 -10.60 5.20 10.52
CA HIS A 14 -10.02 4.09 11.28
C HIS A 14 -10.97 2.90 11.41
N SER A 15 -12.24 3.14 11.73
CA SER A 15 -13.23 2.07 11.87
C SER A 15 -13.46 1.33 10.55
N GLN A 16 -13.52 2.05 9.43
CA GLN A 16 -13.71 1.47 8.10
C GLN A 16 -12.49 0.63 7.68
N LYS A 17 -11.28 1.16 7.90
CA LYS A 17 -10.04 0.42 7.64
C LYS A 17 -9.95 -0.84 8.48
N LEU A 18 -10.23 -0.74 9.79
CA LEU A 18 -10.19 -1.88 10.69
C LEU A 18 -11.27 -2.92 10.33
N THR A 19 -12.47 -2.48 9.97
CA THR A 19 -13.54 -3.39 9.52
C THR A 19 -13.13 -4.13 8.24
N ALA A 20 -12.54 -3.43 7.26
CA ALA A 20 -12.06 -4.07 6.03
C ALA A 20 -10.95 -5.09 6.31
N ALA A 21 -9.97 -4.75 7.17
CA ALA A 21 -8.90 -5.65 7.56
C ALA A 21 -9.41 -6.88 8.35
N LEU A 22 -10.36 -6.70 9.26
CA LEU A 22 -10.98 -7.82 10.00
C LEU A 22 -11.82 -8.71 9.08
N LEU A 23 -12.50 -8.13 8.09
CA LEU A 23 -13.22 -8.90 7.08
C LEU A 23 -12.26 -9.76 6.25
N SER A 24 -11.10 -9.23 5.87
CA SER A 24 -10.04 -9.99 5.19
C SER A 24 -9.62 -11.22 6.02
N VAL A 25 -9.31 -11.01 7.29
CA VAL A 25 -8.96 -12.12 8.22
C VAL A 25 -10.09 -13.14 8.29
N ALA A 26 -11.36 -12.71 8.39
CA ALA A 26 -12.50 -13.61 8.48
C ALA A 26 -12.67 -14.44 7.19
N ILE A 27 -12.47 -13.81 6.01
CA ILE A 27 -12.53 -14.50 4.71
C ILE A 27 -11.41 -15.54 4.63
N ASN A 28 -10.16 -15.19 4.89
CA ASN A 28 -9.02 -16.11 4.81
C ASN A 28 -9.11 -17.23 5.85
N ALA A 29 -9.58 -16.95 7.08
CA ALA A 29 -9.84 -17.97 8.08
C ALA A 29 -10.97 -18.94 7.66
N GLY A 30 -11.99 -18.44 6.96
CA GLY A 30 -13.04 -19.26 6.37
C GLY A 30 -12.52 -20.16 5.25
N LEU A 31 -11.75 -19.61 4.33
CA LEU A 31 -11.16 -20.35 3.20
C LEU A 31 -10.25 -21.48 3.69
N ILE A 32 -9.29 -21.17 4.57
CA ILE A 32 -8.39 -22.19 5.11
C ILE A 32 -9.13 -23.28 5.90
N SER A 33 -10.22 -22.93 6.62
CA SER A 33 -11.02 -23.90 7.35
C SER A 33 -11.73 -24.87 6.40
N ILE A 34 -12.24 -24.38 5.28
CA ILE A 34 -12.86 -25.18 4.23
C ILE A 34 -11.82 -26.09 3.58
N GLU A 35 -10.69 -25.55 3.17
CA GLU A 35 -9.61 -26.31 2.51
C GLU A 35 -9.02 -27.38 3.42
N ALA A 36 -8.74 -27.05 4.69
CA ALA A 36 -8.25 -28.00 5.68
C ALA A 36 -9.26 -29.14 5.92
N THR A 37 -10.56 -28.82 6.00
CA THR A 37 -11.62 -29.83 6.16
C THR A 37 -11.67 -30.78 4.94
N ILE A 38 -11.60 -30.22 3.74
CA ILE A 38 -11.58 -31.01 2.51
C ILE A 38 -10.32 -31.88 2.45
N ALA A 39 -9.14 -31.33 2.80
CA ALA A 39 -7.87 -32.06 2.85
C ALA A 39 -7.93 -33.29 3.77
N VAL A 40 -8.51 -33.13 4.97
CA VAL A 40 -8.66 -34.23 5.95
C VAL A 40 -9.65 -35.29 5.45
N ILE A 41 -10.80 -34.89 4.85
CA ILE A 41 -11.81 -35.81 4.38
C ILE A 41 -11.31 -36.60 3.15
N THR A 42 -10.58 -35.93 2.23
CA THR A 42 -10.15 -36.55 0.97
C THR A 42 -8.81 -37.26 1.07
N GLY A 43 -8.00 -36.92 2.09
CA GLY A 43 -6.59 -37.35 2.21
C GLY A 43 -5.68 -36.77 1.08
N SER A 44 -6.15 -35.75 0.37
CA SER A 44 -5.44 -35.17 -0.78
C SER A 44 -4.28 -34.30 -0.31
N LEU A 45 -3.06 -34.69 -0.66
CA LEU A 45 -1.85 -33.90 -0.42
C LEU A 45 -1.88 -32.55 -1.17
N ALA A 46 -2.52 -32.49 -2.34
CA ALA A 46 -2.67 -31.24 -3.10
C ALA A 46 -3.51 -30.23 -2.34
N VAL A 47 -4.66 -30.64 -1.80
CA VAL A 47 -5.52 -29.76 -0.98
C VAL A 47 -4.84 -29.39 0.34
N PHE A 48 -4.05 -30.30 0.91
CA PHE A 48 -3.25 -29.98 2.12
C PHE A 48 -2.18 -28.93 1.82
N SER A 49 -1.55 -28.99 0.65
CA SER A 49 -0.59 -27.97 0.20
C SER A 49 -1.26 -26.62 -0.03
N ASP A 50 -2.49 -26.62 -0.57
CA ASP A 50 -3.31 -25.43 -0.78
C ASP A 50 -3.69 -24.76 0.55
N ALA A 51 -4.14 -25.54 1.54
CA ALA A 51 -4.39 -25.06 2.90
C ALA A 51 -3.12 -24.49 3.56
N GLY A 52 -1.94 -25.03 3.25
CA GLY A 52 -0.64 -24.47 3.65
C GLY A 52 -0.40 -23.09 3.04
N HIS A 53 -0.71 -22.89 1.77
CA HIS A 53 -0.64 -21.60 1.08
C HIS A 53 -1.59 -20.58 1.73
N SER A 54 -2.86 -20.93 1.91
CA SER A 54 -3.87 -20.08 2.56
C SER A 54 -3.49 -19.69 4.01
N SER A 55 -2.58 -20.44 4.65
CA SER A 55 -2.05 -20.04 5.96
C SER A 55 -1.15 -18.81 5.88
N PHE A 56 -0.38 -18.63 4.80
CA PHE A 56 0.40 -17.40 4.56
C PHE A 56 -0.52 -16.22 4.27
N ASP A 57 -1.64 -16.46 3.59
CA ASP A 57 -2.65 -15.45 3.28
C ASP A 57 -3.30 -14.93 4.56
N LEU A 58 -3.64 -15.82 5.46
CA LEU A 58 -4.14 -15.46 6.78
C LEU A 58 -3.11 -14.62 7.57
N LEU A 59 -1.82 -15.00 7.54
CA LEU A 59 -0.77 -14.22 8.19
C LEU A 59 -0.62 -12.82 7.59
N ALA A 60 -0.74 -12.69 6.27
CA ALA A 60 -0.73 -11.40 5.58
C ALA A 60 -1.89 -10.50 6.03
N SER A 61 -3.12 -11.06 6.11
CA SER A 61 -4.30 -10.32 6.58
C SER A 61 -4.23 -9.96 8.07
N ILE A 62 -3.66 -10.81 8.92
CA ILE A 62 -3.39 -10.48 10.32
C ILE A 62 -2.40 -9.32 10.42
N ALA A 63 -1.37 -9.30 9.56
CA ALA A 63 -0.44 -8.18 9.50
C ALA A 63 -1.13 -6.89 9.06
N ALA A 64 -2.11 -6.93 8.14
CA ALA A 64 -2.92 -5.78 7.77
C ALA A 64 -3.71 -5.21 8.95
N VAL A 65 -4.40 -6.08 9.72
CA VAL A 65 -5.11 -5.68 10.95
C VAL A 65 -4.15 -5.03 11.94
N TRP A 66 -2.99 -5.64 12.17
CA TRP A 66 -1.97 -5.10 13.07
C TRP A 66 -1.48 -3.73 12.61
N GLY A 67 -1.14 -3.58 11.32
CA GLY A 67 -0.68 -2.33 10.74
C GLY A 67 -1.70 -1.21 10.88
N VAL A 68 -2.96 -1.45 10.51
CA VAL A 68 -4.07 -0.48 10.64
C VAL A 68 -4.31 -0.10 12.09
N ARG A 69 -4.30 -1.09 13.02
CA ARG A 69 -4.53 -0.84 14.43
C ARG A 69 -3.40 -0.04 15.07
N MET A 70 -2.15 -0.38 14.78
CA MET A 70 -0.98 0.36 15.27
C MET A 70 -0.95 1.77 14.70
N ALA A 71 -1.17 1.95 13.40
CA ALA A 71 -1.15 3.25 12.76
C ALA A 71 -2.20 4.24 13.28
N SER A 72 -3.27 3.73 13.88
CA SER A 72 -4.33 4.57 14.49
C SER A 72 -4.01 5.08 15.88
N GLN A 73 -2.92 4.61 16.51
CA GLN A 73 -2.53 5.07 17.84
C GLN A 73 -2.04 6.52 17.79
N PRO A 74 -2.40 7.33 18.80
CA PRO A 74 -1.91 8.70 18.89
C PRO A 74 -0.39 8.76 19.10
N PRO A 75 0.22 9.93 18.87
CA PRO A 75 1.61 10.17 19.25
C PRO A 75 1.87 9.84 20.72
N ASP A 76 3.02 9.24 21.00
CA ASP A 76 3.52 8.92 22.33
C ASP A 76 4.98 9.36 22.51
N ARG A 77 5.60 9.05 23.65
CA ARG A 77 7.00 9.44 23.92
C ARG A 77 8.02 8.75 23.01
N SER A 78 7.73 7.57 22.53
CA SER A 78 8.60 6.80 21.63
C SER A 78 8.38 7.16 20.16
N HIS A 79 7.16 7.57 19.80
CA HIS A 79 6.77 7.96 18.44
C HIS A 79 6.09 9.34 18.47
N PRO A 80 6.83 10.45 18.62
CA PRO A 80 6.26 11.79 18.77
C PRO A 80 5.44 12.25 17.54
N TYR A 81 5.75 11.75 16.35
CA TYR A 81 5.00 12.04 15.11
C TYR A 81 3.83 11.08 14.85
N GLY A 82 3.53 10.19 15.82
CA GLY A 82 2.49 9.17 15.70
C GLY A 82 2.97 7.87 15.03
N HIS A 83 2.04 6.96 14.84
CA HIS A 83 2.32 5.58 14.42
C HIS A 83 1.96 5.31 12.95
N HIS A 84 1.70 6.35 12.16
CA HIS A 84 1.13 6.22 10.80
C HIS A 84 1.96 5.33 9.85
N LYS A 85 3.29 5.27 10.03
CA LYS A 85 4.21 4.45 9.22
C LYS A 85 4.08 2.94 9.47
N PHE A 86 3.36 2.50 10.52
CA PHE A 86 3.12 1.08 10.78
C PHE A 86 2.28 0.42 9.67
N GLU A 87 1.41 1.15 8.97
CA GLU A 87 0.75 0.61 7.77
C GLU A 87 1.76 0.27 6.67
N ASN A 88 2.78 1.11 6.46
CA ASN A 88 3.82 0.85 5.47
C ASN A 88 4.72 -0.33 5.85
N LEU A 89 5.01 -0.50 7.15
CA LEU A 89 5.74 -1.66 7.66
C LEU A 89 4.96 -2.96 7.45
N SER A 90 3.66 -2.95 7.75
CA SER A 90 2.74 -4.06 7.48
C SER A 90 2.68 -4.38 5.99
N SER A 91 2.57 -3.36 5.14
CA SER A 91 2.60 -3.54 3.68
C SER A 91 3.90 -4.20 3.20
N LEU A 92 5.07 -3.81 3.74
CA LEU A 92 6.33 -4.48 3.40
C LEU A 92 6.35 -5.95 3.82
N PHE A 93 5.82 -6.28 5.00
CA PHE A 93 5.69 -7.67 5.42
C PHE A 93 4.85 -8.49 4.42
N GLN A 94 3.70 -7.96 4.01
CA GLN A 94 2.84 -8.59 3.01
C GLN A 94 3.54 -8.75 1.64
N VAL A 95 4.29 -7.74 1.20
CA VAL A 95 5.11 -7.80 -0.02
C VAL A 95 6.11 -8.96 0.03
N VAL A 96 6.76 -9.17 1.19
CA VAL A 96 7.67 -10.32 1.37
C VAL A 96 6.90 -11.64 1.27
N MET A 97 5.72 -11.74 1.86
CA MET A 97 4.88 -12.95 1.75
C MET A 97 4.51 -13.23 0.28
N ILE A 98 4.04 -12.23 -0.46
CA ILE A 98 3.72 -12.37 -1.90
C ILE A 98 4.96 -12.80 -2.71
N ALA A 99 6.13 -12.25 -2.41
CA ALA A 99 7.36 -12.65 -3.09
C ALA A 99 7.75 -14.11 -2.81
N LEU A 100 7.59 -14.58 -1.56
CA LEU A 100 7.81 -15.98 -1.18
C LEU A 100 6.85 -16.92 -1.90
N ILE A 101 5.58 -16.54 -2.03
CA ILE A 101 4.57 -17.29 -2.78
C ILE A 101 4.96 -17.38 -4.26
N ALA A 102 5.40 -16.28 -4.88
CA ALA A 102 5.87 -16.30 -6.27
C ALA A 102 7.06 -17.23 -6.48
N VAL A 103 8.02 -17.24 -5.55
CA VAL A 103 9.16 -18.16 -5.57
C VAL A 103 8.68 -19.63 -5.42
N PHE A 104 7.73 -19.88 -4.54
CA PHE A 104 7.15 -21.21 -4.35
C PHE A 104 6.44 -21.69 -5.61
N ILE A 105 5.64 -20.85 -6.29
CA ILE A 105 4.98 -21.17 -7.56
C ILE A 105 6.02 -21.53 -8.63
N CYS A 106 7.09 -20.74 -8.77
CA CYS A 106 8.16 -21.04 -9.72
C CYS A 106 8.85 -22.38 -9.41
N GLY A 107 9.08 -22.67 -8.13
CA GLY A 107 9.64 -23.94 -7.67
C GLY A 107 8.75 -25.14 -8.01
N GLN A 108 7.45 -25.02 -7.78
CA GLN A 108 6.46 -26.05 -8.14
C GLN A 108 6.39 -26.30 -9.64
N VAL A 109 6.37 -25.23 -10.44
CA VAL A 109 6.42 -25.37 -11.90
C VAL A 109 7.70 -26.10 -12.34
N GLY A 110 8.86 -25.73 -11.81
CA GLY A 110 10.12 -26.40 -12.13
C GLY A 110 10.12 -27.88 -11.73
N PHE A 111 9.62 -28.21 -10.55
CA PHE A 111 9.51 -29.57 -10.06
C PHE A 111 8.57 -30.42 -10.94
N ASN A 112 7.40 -29.88 -11.29
CA ASN A 112 6.40 -30.56 -12.13
C ASN A 112 6.95 -30.82 -13.54
N LEU A 113 7.66 -29.85 -14.14
CA LEU A 113 8.28 -30.04 -15.45
C LEU A 113 9.37 -31.08 -15.43
N ALA A 114 10.13 -31.22 -14.33
CA ALA A 114 11.21 -32.21 -14.21
C ALA A 114 10.71 -33.64 -13.96
N ASN A 115 9.61 -33.82 -13.23
CA ASN A 115 9.11 -35.14 -12.78
C ASN A 115 7.93 -35.67 -13.57
N GLY A 116 7.44 -34.92 -14.55
CA GLY A 116 6.20 -35.22 -15.27
C GLY A 116 4.98 -34.70 -14.50
N TYR A 117 4.03 -34.19 -15.24
CA TYR A 117 2.84 -33.53 -14.72
C TYR A 117 1.58 -34.32 -15.10
N SER A 118 0.77 -34.68 -14.11
CA SER A 118 -0.56 -35.25 -14.35
C SER A 118 -1.60 -34.47 -13.56
N LEU A 119 -2.50 -33.79 -14.28
CA LEU A 119 -3.65 -33.10 -13.69
C LEU A 119 -4.83 -34.07 -13.51
N GLU A 120 -5.14 -34.45 -12.28
CA GLU A 120 -6.41 -35.09 -11.96
C GLU A 120 -7.49 -34.04 -11.75
N VAL A 121 -8.33 -33.86 -12.78
CA VAL A 121 -9.37 -32.83 -12.74
C VAL A 121 -10.68 -33.42 -12.22
N SER A 122 -10.99 -33.13 -10.97
CA SER A 122 -12.33 -33.43 -10.43
C SER A 122 -13.31 -32.28 -10.69
N ASN A 123 -14.55 -32.59 -11.09
CA ASN A 123 -15.58 -31.59 -11.35
C ASN A 123 -15.97 -30.76 -10.10
N TRP A 124 -15.86 -31.33 -8.90
CA TRP A 124 -16.13 -30.58 -7.68
C TRP A 124 -15.03 -29.56 -7.36
N ALA A 125 -13.78 -29.87 -7.73
CA ALA A 125 -12.67 -28.93 -7.56
C ALA A 125 -12.90 -27.65 -8.39
N ILE A 126 -13.40 -27.79 -9.62
CA ILE A 126 -13.77 -26.64 -10.46
C ILE A 126 -14.85 -25.78 -9.78
N ALA A 127 -15.84 -26.38 -9.17
CA ALA A 127 -16.91 -25.65 -8.49
C ALA A 127 -16.40 -24.90 -7.26
N VAL A 128 -15.47 -25.48 -6.49
CA VAL A 128 -14.82 -24.82 -5.34
C VAL A 128 -13.98 -23.65 -5.82
N ILE A 129 -13.11 -23.84 -6.82
CA ILE A 129 -12.28 -22.77 -7.39
C ILE A 129 -13.17 -21.63 -7.90
N ALA A 130 -14.26 -21.93 -8.60
CA ALA A 130 -15.19 -20.90 -9.09
C ALA A 130 -15.88 -20.14 -7.94
N GLY A 131 -16.23 -20.84 -6.85
CA GLY A 131 -16.83 -20.22 -5.67
C GLY A 131 -15.86 -19.29 -4.93
N THR A 132 -14.61 -19.75 -4.68
CA THR A 132 -13.58 -18.94 -4.02
C THR A 132 -13.15 -17.74 -4.88
N LEU A 133 -13.13 -17.88 -6.21
CA LEU A 133 -12.85 -16.80 -7.15
C LEU A 133 -13.83 -15.62 -7.02
N ILE A 134 -15.13 -15.92 -6.79
CA ILE A 134 -16.12 -14.86 -6.53
C ILE A 134 -15.84 -14.16 -5.21
N VAL A 135 -15.46 -14.90 -4.17
CA VAL A 135 -15.11 -14.35 -2.86
C VAL A 135 -13.91 -13.43 -2.97
N ASP A 136 -12.83 -13.87 -3.65
CA ASP A 136 -11.62 -13.07 -3.86
C ASP A 136 -11.91 -11.80 -4.65
N PHE A 137 -12.73 -11.90 -5.70
CA PHE A 137 -13.12 -10.73 -6.49
C PHE A 137 -13.86 -9.68 -5.65
N VAL A 138 -14.82 -10.10 -4.85
CA VAL A 138 -15.60 -9.20 -3.98
C VAL A 138 -14.69 -8.62 -2.90
N ALA A 139 -13.82 -9.42 -2.27
CA ALA A 139 -12.87 -8.99 -1.26
C ALA A 139 -11.88 -7.97 -1.84
N ALA A 140 -11.23 -8.28 -2.97
CA ALA A 140 -10.30 -7.38 -3.63
C ALA A 140 -10.93 -6.02 -3.97
N ARG A 141 -12.17 -6.01 -4.49
CA ARG A 141 -12.91 -4.79 -4.82
C ARG A 141 -13.27 -3.95 -3.60
N TYR A 142 -13.78 -4.61 -2.56
CA TYR A 142 -14.18 -3.91 -1.33
C TYR A 142 -12.97 -3.36 -0.58
N ILE A 143 -11.99 -4.20 -0.27
CA ILE A 143 -10.80 -3.82 0.49
C ILE A 143 -10.00 -2.76 -0.30
N GLY A 144 -9.84 -2.94 -1.61
CA GLY A 144 -9.18 -1.96 -2.48
C GLY A 144 -9.88 -0.61 -2.50
N SER A 145 -11.22 -0.59 -2.52
CA SER A 145 -11.97 0.67 -2.47
C SER A 145 -11.77 1.42 -1.14
N VAL A 146 -11.66 0.71 -0.02
CA VAL A 146 -11.36 1.29 1.29
C VAL A 146 -9.91 1.77 1.33
N ALA A 147 -8.97 0.99 0.79
CA ALA A 147 -7.56 1.37 0.69
C ALA A 147 -7.37 2.67 -0.09
N ASP A 148 -8.01 2.78 -1.27
CA ASP A 148 -7.96 3.99 -2.12
C ASP A 148 -8.59 5.20 -1.44
N THR A 149 -9.74 5.01 -0.80
CA THR A 149 -10.48 6.11 -0.15
C THR A 149 -9.69 6.71 1.01
N TYR A 150 -9.07 5.87 1.83
CA TYR A 150 -8.39 6.30 3.06
C TYR A 150 -6.87 6.30 2.97
N GLY A 151 -6.29 6.01 1.82
CA GLY A 151 -4.84 5.98 1.61
C GLY A 151 -4.09 4.96 2.47
N SER A 152 -4.68 3.76 2.69
CA SER A 152 -4.12 2.73 3.54
C SER A 152 -3.20 1.79 2.74
N SER A 153 -1.90 1.86 2.98
CA SER A 153 -0.93 0.97 2.33
C SER A 153 -1.05 -0.49 2.80
N ALA A 154 -1.47 -0.72 4.04
CA ALA A 154 -1.72 -2.07 4.54
C ALA A 154 -2.89 -2.74 3.83
N LEU A 155 -4.01 -2.02 3.62
CA LEU A 155 -5.16 -2.52 2.88
C LEU A 155 -4.91 -2.58 1.36
N GLU A 156 -4.07 -1.71 0.81
CA GLU A 156 -3.63 -1.77 -0.59
C GLU A 156 -2.87 -3.09 -0.85
N ALA A 157 -1.97 -3.48 0.06
CA ALA A 157 -1.26 -4.75 -0.01
C ALA A 157 -2.20 -5.96 0.14
N ASP A 158 -3.14 -5.88 1.07
CA ASP A 158 -4.12 -6.93 1.33
C ASP A 158 -5.09 -7.12 0.14
N ALA A 159 -5.61 -6.03 -0.45
CA ALA A 159 -6.43 -6.08 -1.67
C ALA A 159 -5.65 -6.62 -2.87
N PHE A 160 -4.36 -6.30 -2.95
CA PHE A 160 -3.48 -6.84 -3.99
C PHE A 160 -3.29 -8.35 -3.82
N HIS A 161 -3.19 -8.84 -2.60
CA HIS A 161 -3.13 -10.27 -2.30
C HIS A 161 -4.36 -11.00 -2.88
N PHE A 162 -5.59 -10.59 -2.55
CA PHE A 162 -6.81 -11.15 -3.14
C PHE A 162 -6.85 -11.05 -4.68
N THR A 163 -6.28 -9.99 -5.24
CA THR A 163 -6.18 -9.85 -6.69
C THR A 163 -5.22 -10.88 -7.30
N THR A 164 -4.14 -11.20 -6.62
CA THR A 164 -3.19 -12.25 -7.05
C THR A 164 -3.82 -13.63 -6.98
N ASP A 165 -4.58 -13.92 -5.94
CA ASP A 165 -5.31 -15.20 -5.80
C ASP A 165 -6.33 -15.35 -6.91
N LEU A 166 -7.04 -14.29 -7.25
CA LEU A 166 -7.95 -14.25 -8.39
C LEU A 166 -7.23 -14.66 -9.69
N TRP A 167 -6.06 -14.09 -9.99
CA TRP A 167 -5.28 -14.42 -11.18
C TRP A 167 -4.74 -15.84 -11.14
N THR A 168 -4.28 -16.33 -9.99
CA THR A 168 -3.79 -17.69 -9.79
C THR A 168 -4.90 -18.70 -10.04
N LYS A 169 -6.10 -18.48 -9.51
CA LYS A 169 -7.28 -19.33 -9.71
C LYS A 169 -7.76 -19.30 -11.15
N LEU A 170 -7.73 -18.14 -11.82
CA LEU A 170 -8.05 -18.03 -13.25
C LEU A 170 -7.03 -18.79 -14.11
N ALA A 171 -5.75 -18.70 -13.79
CA ALA A 171 -4.67 -19.43 -14.45
C ALA A 171 -4.88 -20.96 -14.28
N ALA A 172 -5.17 -21.41 -13.05
CA ALA A 172 -5.45 -22.82 -12.77
C ALA A 172 -6.67 -23.33 -13.56
N LEU A 173 -7.78 -22.58 -13.63
CA LEU A 173 -8.94 -22.92 -14.47
C LEU A 173 -8.57 -23.01 -15.95
N GLY A 174 -7.76 -22.06 -16.44
CA GLY A 174 -7.25 -22.08 -17.82
C GLY A 174 -6.37 -23.29 -18.08
N GLY A 175 -5.50 -23.65 -17.13
CA GLY A 175 -4.67 -24.86 -17.17
C GLY A 175 -5.48 -26.16 -17.25
N LEU A 176 -6.51 -26.25 -16.39
CA LEU A 176 -7.44 -27.40 -16.37
C LEU A 176 -8.18 -27.56 -17.71
N ILE A 177 -8.65 -26.46 -18.29
CA ILE A 177 -9.29 -26.47 -19.62
C ILE A 177 -8.27 -26.86 -20.70
N GLY A 178 -7.07 -26.28 -20.65
CA GLY A 178 -5.99 -26.59 -21.58
C GLY A 178 -5.60 -28.06 -21.56
N ALA A 179 -5.44 -28.65 -20.38
CA ALA A 179 -5.13 -30.07 -20.23
C ALA A 179 -6.24 -30.99 -20.84
N ARG A 180 -7.52 -30.64 -20.66
CA ARG A 180 -8.63 -31.34 -21.31
C ARG A 180 -8.61 -31.26 -22.84
N LEU A 181 -8.02 -30.19 -23.38
CA LEU A 181 -7.85 -29.99 -24.84
C LEU A 181 -6.51 -30.56 -25.36
N GLY A 182 -5.72 -31.20 -24.51
CA GLY A 182 -4.44 -31.81 -24.87
C GLY A 182 -3.25 -30.82 -24.89
N ALA A 183 -3.43 -29.62 -24.32
CA ALA A 183 -2.41 -28.59 -24.26
C ALA A 183 -1.90 -28.42 -22.81
N GLU A 184 -1.20 -29.44 -22.29
CA GLU A 184 -0.72 -29.51 -20.87
C GLU A 184 0.27 -28.40 -20.51
N TRP A 185 0.94 -27.79 -21.50
CA TRP A 185 1.89 -26.68 -21.30
C TRP A 185 1.22 -25.36 -20.87
N ILE A 186 -0.11 -25.21 -21.04
CA ILE A 186 -0.85 -23.98 -20.69
C ILE A 186 -0.79 -23.71 -19.19
N ASP A 187 -0.94 -24.74 -18.35
CA ASP A 187 -0.93 -24.60 -16.89
C ASP A 187 0.39 -24.04 -16.35
N PRO A 188 1.56 -24.69 -16.61
CA PRO A 188 2.84 -24.14 -16.14
C PRO A 188 3.17 -22.77 -16.77
N GLY A 189 2.75 -22.54 -18.01
CA GLY A 189 2.91 -21.25 -18.67
C GLY A 189 2.11 -20.13 -17.98
N ALA A 190 0.84 -20.39 -17.68
CA ALA A 190 -0.02 -19.45 -16.98
C ALA A 190 0.48 -19.17 -15.55
N ALA A 191 0.90 -20.20 -14.81
CA ALA A 191 1.48 -20.05 -13.47
C ALA A 191 2.73 -19.15 -13.47
N LEU A 192 3.62 -19.28 -14.44
CA LEU A 192 4.80 -18.41 -14.57
C LEU A 192 4.42 -16.96 -14.90
N VAL A 193 3.43 -16.74 -15.74
CA VAL A 193 2.92 -15.39 -16.04
C VAL A 193 2.36 -14.74 -14.78
N VAL A 194 1.55 -15.47 -14.00
CA VAL A 194 1.01 -14.98 -12.73
C VAL A 194 2.15 -14.66 -11.75
N ALA A 195 3.11 -15.56 -11.56
CA ALA A 195 4.28 -15.31 -10.71
C ALA A 195 5.05 -14.05 -11.14
N GLY A 196 5.21 -13.82 -12.44
CA GLY A 196 5.81 -12.59 -12.97
C GLY A 196 5.03 -11.33 -12.63
N ILE A 197 3.70 -11.36 -12.75
CA ILE A 197 2.80 -10.25 -12.34
C ILE A 197 2.91 -10.00 -10.83
N MET A 198 2.94 -11.06 -10.02
CA MET A 198 3.10 -10.97 -8.55
C MET A 198 4.40 -10.26 -8.19
N VAL A 199 5.54 -10.69 -8.74
CA VAL A 199 6.85 -10.07 -8.48
C VAL A 199 6.87 -8.61 -8.91
N TYR A 200 6.35 -8.29 -10.09
CA TYR A 200 6.29 -6.92 -10.59
C TYR A 200 5.50 -5.99 -9.66
N THR A 201 4.30 -6.41 -9.25
CA THR A 201 3.43 -5.57 -8.43
C THR A 201 3.93 -5.51 -6.98
N ALA A 202 4.40 -6.63 -6.42
CA ALA A 202 5.05 -6.65 -5.11
C ALA A 202 6.25 -5.71 -5.06
N SER A 203 7.07 -5.68 -6.12
CA SER A 203 8.22 -4.76 -6.22
C SER A 203 7.77 -3.29 -6.21
N ARG A 204 6.73 -2.94 -6.96
CA ARG A 204 6.19 -1.57 -6.98
C ARG A 204 5.63 -1.14 -5.61
N LEU A 205 4.86 -2.01 -4.98
CA LEU A 205 4.28 -1.75 -3.67
C LEU A 205 5.37 -1.66 -2.59
N GLY A 206 6.34 -2.56 -2.63
CA GLY A 206 7.50 -2.56 -1.73
C GLY A 206 8.35 -1.31 -1.86
N LEU A 207 8.68 -0.89 -3.08
CA LEU A 207 9.41 0.36 -3.33
C LEU A 207 8.64 1.58 -2.80
N ARG A 208 7.32 1.62 -3.00
CA ARG A 208 6.48 2.72 -2.50
C ARG A 208 6.48 2.77 -0.97
N SER A 209 6.27 1.64 -0.30
CA SER A 209 6.27 1.56 1.17
C SER A 209 7.65 1.90 1.75
N THR A 210 8.72 1.43 1.10
CA THR A 210 10.11 1.76 1.48
C THR A 210 10.38 3.26 1.35
N ARG A 211 9.96 3.89 0.25
CA ARG A 211 10.11 5.35 0.06
C ARG A 211 9.45 6.14 1.20
N VAL A 212 8.23 5.77 1.61
CA VAL A 212 7.54 6.42 2.73
C VAL A 212 8.29 6.21 4.05
N LEU A 213 8.83 5.01 4.29
CA LEU A 213 9.62 4.72 5.50
C LEU A 213 10.93 5.52 5.54
N LEU A 214 11.52 5.80 4.38
CA LEU A 214 12.76 6.59 4.20
C LEU A 214 12.50 8.10 4.05
N ASP A 215 11.35 8.60 4.48
CA ASP A 215 11.00 10.01 4.45
C ASP A 215 11.05 10.65 3.05
N ALA A 216 10.80 9.89 1.99
CA ALA A 216 10.71 10.44 0.64
C ALA A 216 9.57 11.45 0.52
N ALA A 217 9.76 12.42 -0.38
CA ALA A 217 8.75 13.42 -0.71
C ALA A 217 7.41 12.76 -1.09
N PRO A 218 6.27 13.40 -0.79
CA PRO A 218 4.95 12.91 -1.17
C PRO A 218 4.82 12.78 -2.69
N GLN A 219 3.78 12.04 -3.11
CA GLN A 219 3.52 11.86 -4.54
C GLN A 219 3.19 13.19 -5.22
N VAL A 220 3.39 13.23 -6.54
CA VAL A 220 3.11 14.38 -7.43
C VAL A 220 1.72 14.95 -7.15
N GLY A 221 1.61 16.28 -7.13
CA GLY A 221 0.35 17.02 -6.94
C GLY A 221 0.21 17.69 -5.57
N VAL A 222 0.79 17.16 -4.50
CA VAL A 222 0.76 17.82 -3.18
C VAL A 222 1.74 18.99 -3.14
N GLU A 223 2.93 18.80 -3.70
CA GLU A 223 3.98 19.82 -3.75
C GLU A 223 3.52 21.05 -4.52
N GLU A 224 2.88 20.85 -5.67
CA GLU A 224 2.37 21.95 -6.49
C GLU A 224 1.29 22.75 -5.75
N ARG A 225 0.39 22.07 -5.01
CA ARG A 225 -0.65 22.76 -4.20
C ARG A 225 -0.04 23.52 -3.04
N VAL A 226 0.94 22.93 -2.34
CA VAL A 226 1.68 23.61 -1.27
C VAL A 226 2.41 24.82 -1.80
N SER A 227 3.17 24.68 -2.90
CA SER A 227 3.91 25.77 -3.53
C SER A 227 3.01 26.90 -4.03
N ALA A 228 1.82 26.58 -4.53
CA ALA A 228 0.84 27.59 -4.96
C ALA A 228 0.34 28.43 -3.77
N ILE A 229 0.05 27.81 -2.62
CA ILE A 229 -0.36 28.53 -1.41
C ILE A 229 0.79 29.37 -0.87
N LEU A 230 2.01 28.79 -0.76
CA LEU A 230 3.19 29.49 -0.29
C LEU A 230 3.53 30.70 -1.17
N GLY A 231 3.44 30.57 -2.51
CA GLY A 231 3.68 31.67 -3.43
C GLY A 231 2.69 32.82 -3.26
N GLN A 232 1.43 32.54 -2.88
CA GLN A 232 0.44 33.57 -2.58
C GLN A 232 0.69 34.27 -1.25
N GLU A 233 1.08 33.54 -0.21
CA GLU A 233 1.28 34.05 1.14
C GLU A 233 2.64 34.73 1.34
N ALA A 234 3.69 34.22 0.70
CA ALA A 234 5.04 34.79 0.76
C ALA A 234 5.13 36.12 -0.02
N GLY A 235 4.26 36.33 -0.98
CA GLY A 235 4.25 37.53 -1.82
C GLY A 235 5.61 37.75 -2.51
N ALA A 236 6.10 39.00 -2.50
CA ALA A 236 7.38 39.37 -3.11
C ALA A 236 8.62 38.93 -2.31
N ASP A 237 8.45 38.55 -1.04
CA ASP A 237 9.57 38.20 -0.16
C ASP A 237 10.01 36.74 -0.34
N GLY A 238 9.11 35.85 -0.79
CA GLY A 238 9.43 34.49 -1.20
C GLY A 238 9.52 33.50 -0.02
N TYR A 239 9.81 32.25 -0.37
CA TYR A 239 10.07 31.17 0.57
C TYR A 239 11.19 30.27 0.04
N HIS A 240 11.83 29.47 0.94
CA HIS A 240 12.85 28.48 0.56
C HIS A 240 12.83 27.28 1.50
N SER A 241 13.69 26.29 1.25
CA SER A 241 13.88 25.09 2.09
C SER A 241 12.58 24.32 2.34
N LEU A 242 11.67 24.28 1.36
CA LEU A 242 10.48 23.44 1.45
C LEU A 242 10.89 21.98 1.50
N ARG A 243 10.62 21.32 2.61
CA ARG A 243 10.83 19.88 2.80
C ARG A 243 9.51 19.24 3.17
N MET A 244 9.22 18.12 2.53
CA MET A 244 7.99 17.38 2.79
C MET A 244 8.30 15.90 2.95
N ARG A 245 7.59 15.23 3.86
CA ARG A 245 7.64 13.79 4.03
C ARG A 245 6.25 13.21 4.20
N GLN A 246 6.08 11.97 3.78
CA GLN A 246 4.82 11.25 3.95
C GLN A 246 4.89 10.31 5.16
N ALA A 247 3.78 10.19 5.92
CA ALA A 247 3.60 9.20 6.97
C ALA A 247 2.17 8.63 6.90
N GLY A 248 2.03 7.44 6.32
CA GLY A 248 0.72 6.90 5.94
C GLY A 248 -0.01 7.82 4.96
N PRO A 249 -1.26 8.21 5.22
CA PRO A 249 -2.01 9.14 4.37
C PRO A 249 -1.62 10.61 4.59
N TRP A 250 -0.79 10.92 5.60
CA TRP A 250 -0.49 12.27 6.03
C TRP A 250 0.82 12.79 5.46
N VAL A 251 0.86 14.11 5.26
CA VAL A 251 2.06 14.87 4.88
C VAL A 251 2.46 15.80 6.03
N PHE A 252 3.73 15.81 6.33
CA PHE A 252 4.39 16.75 7.25
C PHE A 252 5.32 17.60 6.40
N LEU A 253 5.36 18.91 6.65
CA LEU A 253 6.22 19.82 5.91
C LEU A 253 6.88 20.85 6.80
N ASP A 254 8.07 21.26 6.40
CA ASP A 254 8.84 22.37 6.93
C ASP A 254 9.13 23.34 5.79
N VAL A 255 9.05 24.64 6.06
CA VAL A 255 9.34 25.70 5.09
C VAL A 255 9.89 26.93 5.79
N ALA A 256 10.83 27.65 5.17
CA ALA A 256 11.28 28.96 5.60
C ALA A 256 10.59 30.06 4.76
N LEU A 257 9.96 31.01 5.44
CA LEU A 257 9.24 32.14 4.85
C LEU A 257 10.00 33.44 5.12
N HIS A 258 10.26 34.20 4.06
CA HIS A 258 10.95 35.49 4.19
C HIS A 258 10.00 36.59 4.63
N MET A 259 10.50 37.46 5.51
CA MET A 259 9.77 38.62 6.01
C MET A 259 10.64 39.87 5.84
N ALA A 260 10.00 41.04 5.76
CA ALA A 260 10.73 42.31 5.79
C ALA A 260 11.48 42.45 7.11
N ASP A 261 12.69 43.05 7.08
CA ASP A 261 13.57 43.13 8.24
C ASP A 261 12.94 43.93 9.41
N GLU A 262 12.01 44.84 9.11
CA GLU A 262 11.28 45.61 10.10
C GLU A 262 10.07 44.88 10.71
N THR A 263 9.78 43.68 10.28
CA THR A 263 8.63 42.89 10.77
C THR A 263 8.82 42.57 12.25
N THR A 264 7.83 42.90 13.07
CA THR A 264 7.89 42.55 14.49
C THR A 264 7.70 41.06 14.69
N LEU A 265 8.28 40.51 15.78
CA LEU A 265 8.10 39.07 16.11
C LEU A 265 6.62 38.64 16.16
N ILE A 266 5.74 39.49 16.66
CA ILE A 266 4.30 39.21 16.72
C ILE A 266 3.72 39.08 15.32
N GLN A 267 4.01 40.02 14.42
CA GLN A 267 3.55 40.00 13.04
C GLN A 267 4.07 38.76 12.27
N ALA A 268 5.33 38.43 12.47
CA ALA A 268 5.97 37.25 11.87
C ALA A 268 5.31 35.95 12.37
N HIS A 269 5.08 35.85 13.67
CA HIS A 269 4.37 34.72 14.28
C HIS A 269 2.95 34.56 13.74
N ASP A 270 2.17 35.65 13.66
CA ASP A 270 0.82 35.63 13.13
C ASP A 270 0.78 35.24 11.66
N GLN A 271 1.77 35.65 10.87
CA GLN A 271 1.87 35.25 9.46
C GLN A 271 2.20 33.75 9.34
N ALA A 272 3.19 33.25 10.09
CA ALA A 272 3.54 31.84 10.10
C ALA A 272 2.34 30.96 10.47
N HIS A 273 1.57 31.38 11.49
CA HIS A 273 0.34 30.68 11.90
C HIS A 273 -0.72 30.70 10.80
N ARG A 274 -0.95 31.81 10.13
CA ARG A 274 -1.93 31.89 9.01
C ARG A 274 -1.54 30.97 7.88
N VAL A 275 -0.28 30.95 7.49
CA VAL A 275 0.23 30.06 6.42
C VAL A 275 0.06 28.60 6.81
N ALA A 276 0.49 28.22 8.01
CA ALA A 276 0.36 26.84 8.50
C ALA A 276 -1.11 26.38 8.55
N GLU A 277 -2.03 27.23 9.03
CA GLU A 277 -3.45 26.90 9.11
C GLU A 277 -4.10 26.83 7.73
N ARG A 278 -3.72 27.71 6.81
CA ARG A 278 -4.18 27.68 5.43
C ARG A 278 -3.76 26.39 4.71
N LEU A 279 -2.48 25.99 4.85
CA LEU A 279 -1.96 24.74 4.30
C LEU A 279 -2.74 23.52 4.82
N ARG A 280 -3.04 23.48 6.13
CA ARG A 280 -3.81 22.39 6.75
C ARG A 280 -5.28 22.35 6.34
N THR A 281 -5.87 23.51 6.05
CA THR A 281 -7.31 23.63 5.73
C THR A 281 -7.57 23.37 4.25
N GLU A 282 -6.71 23.87 3.37
CA GLU A 282 -6.88 23.77 1.93
C GLU A 282 -6.30 22.47 1.34
N ILE A 283 -5.35 21.82 2.06
CA ILE A 283 -4.74 20.54 1.64
C ILE A 283 -5.03 19.48 2.71
N PRO A 284 -6.08 18.68 2.58
CA PRO A 284 -6.52 17.72 3.60
C PRO A 284 -5.47 16.69 4.00
N GLU A 285 -4.48 16.42 3.12
CA GLU A 285 -3.37 15.51 3.39
C GLU A 285 -2.32 16.10 4.33
N VAL A 286 -2.24 17.43 4.45
CA VAL A 286 -1.27 18.11 5.34
C VAL A 286 -1.74 17.98 6.79
N ARG A 287 -0.97 17.22 7.57
CA ARG A 287 -1.22 17.03 9.01
C ARG A 287 -0.60 18.12 9.84
N GLU A 288 0.61 18.53 9.48
CA GLU A 288 1.40 19.52 10.21
C GLU A 288 2.27 20.30 9.23
N ALA A 289 2.34 21.61 9.44
CA ALA A 289 3.21 22.51 8.70
C ALA A 289 4.00 23.35 9.71
N ILE A 290 5.32 23.24 9.67
CA ILE A 290 6.24 24.07 10.44
C ILE A 290 6.70 25.20 9.51
N VAL A 291 6.36 26.43 9.85
CA VAL A 291 6.75 27.62 9.10
C VAL A 291 7.79 28.38 9.94
N HIS A 292 9.04 28.29 9.52
CA HIS A 292 10.12 29.09 10.05
C HIS A 292 10.08 30.46 9.37
N VAL A 293 10.33 31.53 10.12
CA VAL A 293 10.33 32.90 9.57
C VAL A 293 11.73 33.49 9.67
N GLU A 294 12.20 34.08 8.57
CA GLU A 294 13.53 34.64 8.45
C GLU A 294 13.48 36.06 7.88
N PRO A 295 14.38 37.00 8.35
CA PRO A 295 14.53 38.29 7.71
C PRO A 295 15.04 38.14 6.28
N LYS A 296 14.55 38.95 5.36
CA LYS A 296 14.92 38.90 3.93
C LYS A 296 16.43 39.11 3.70
N GLY A 297 17.09 39.92 4.51
CA GLY A 297 18.53 40.20 4.41
C GLY A 297 19.42 38.97 4.70
N HIS A 298 18.95 37.99 5.44
CA HIS A 298 19.69 36.77 5.81
C HIS A 298 19.48 35.60 4.85
N ALA A 299 18.51 35.68 3.95
CA ALA A 299 18.14 34.59 3.01
C ALA A 299 19.31 34.16 2.11
N ALA A 300 20.24 35.04 1.79
CA ALA A 300 21.38 34.76 0.90
C ALA A 300 22.49 33.92 1.57
N GLU A 301 22.67 34.01 2.91
CA GLU A 301 23.74 33.31 3.61
C GLU A 301 23.47 31.81 3.81
N HIS A 302 22.17 31.39 3.94
CA HIS A 302 21.81 30.02 4.22
C HIS A 302 21.54 29.17 2.96
N LEU A 303 21.29 29.79 1.81
CA LEU A 303 21.05 29.05 0.53
C LEU A 303 22.34 28.42 -0.03
N GLU A 304 23.53 28.95 0.33
CA GLU A 304 24.80 28.42 -0.17
C GLU A 304 25.26 27.14 0.53
N ASP A 305 24.85 26.88 1.80
CA ASP A 305 25.43 25.81 2.61
C ASP A 305 24.67 24.47 2.50
N HIS A 306 23.38 24.45 2.11
CA HIS A 306 22.57 23.23 2.16
C HIS A 306 22.43 22.44 0.83
N TYR A 307 22.87 22.98 -0.31
CA TYR A 307 22.70 22.34 -1.62
C TYR A 307 23.97 22.29 -2.49
N LYS A 308 25.17 22.57 -1.92
CA LYS A 308 26.44 22.49 -2.68
C LYS A 308 26.96 21.07 -2.89
N ASP A 309 26.38 20.04 -2.20
CA ASP A 309 26.86 18.65 -2.21
C ASP A 309 25.80 17.62 -2.68
N ALA A 310 24.76 18.01 -3.42
CA ALA A 310 23.76 17.08 -3.93
C ALA A 310 23.82 16.88 -5.45
#